data_796002afbb55922884b7069abc3d3ba0
#
_entry.id   796002afbb55922884b7069abc3d3ba0
#
_cell.length_a   1.000
_cell.length_b   1.000
_cell.length_c   1.000
_cell.angle_alpha   90.00
_cell.angle_beta   90.00
_cell.angle_gamma   90.00
#
_symmetry.space_group_name_H-M   'P 1'
#
loop_
_entity.id
_entity.type
_entity.pdbx_description
1 polymer ?
#
loop_
_entity_poly.entity_id
_entity_poly.type
_entity_poly.pdbx_seq_one_letter_code
_entity_poly.pdbx_strand_id
1 'polypeptide(L)'
;MRLVMGGESLEGPLTGIGQYTYHLANAMLASPDIGDFKFLVHGRLREPESLMSDCSNSAGEVNSPDSKPSIPNQLLGKARSIVAMSSLAVDLYERLMPRLERHTLRHYQKGDIYHSPNYMLPEFPGKTVVSILDLSTYRYPEHHPEARVRFVNGHIQRAVKSADHIVTISDFVKSEIMERFNVPESRITVTYLGADESFRPIPENLFNEQTRALGLAYKGYFLFTSSIEPRKNLDRLLDAYLAYRAGTKDHPLPLIV
;
A
#
# COMPACT_ATOMS: atom_id res chain seq x y z
N MET A 1 6.37 -13.12 -21.58
CA MET A 1 5.14 -12.32 -21.71
C MET A 1 5.41 -10.87 -21.34
N ARG A 2 4.56 -9.91 -21.76
CA ARG A 2 4.66 -8.52 -21.29
C ARG A 2 3.73 -8.31 -20.10
N LEU A 3 4.24 -7.62 -19.08
CA LEU A 3 3.49 -7.28 -17.86
C LEU A 3 3.47 -5.77 -17.67
N VAL A 4 2.29 -5.22 -17.43
CA VAL A 4 2.12 -3.85 -16.95
C VAL A 4 1.56 -3.90 -15.53
N MET A 5 2.15 -3.12 -14.63
CA MET A 5 1.67 -3.02 -13.24
C MET A 5 1.30 -1.58 -12.90
N GLY A 6 0.23 -1.40 -12.13
CA GLY A 6 -0.09 -0.09 -11.55
C GLY A 6 1.00 0.37 -10.58
N GLY A 7 1.54 1.58 -10.78
CA GLY A 7 2.71 2.09 -10.05
C GLY A 7 2.45 3.30 -9.16
N GLU A 8 1.22 3.81 -9.09
CA GLU A 8 0.90 5.04 -8.33
C GLU A 8 1.25 4.95 -6.84
N SER A 9 1.19 3.73 -6.26
CA SER A 9 1.54 3.50 -4.86
C SER A 9 3.04 3.59 -4.55
N LEU A 10 3.87 3.67 -5.60
CA LEU A 10 5.32 3.84 -5.49
C LEU A 10 5.76 5.31 -5.51
N GLU A 11 4.85 6.25 -5.79
CA GLU A 11 5.17 7.67 -5.74
C GLU A 11 5.13 8.20 -4.30
N GLY A 12 6.24 8.69 -3.81
CA GLY A 12 6.41 9.24 -2.46
C GLY A 12 6.75 8.19 -1.39
N PRO A 13 6.58 8.51 -0.11
CA PRO A 13 6.92 7.59 0.98
C PRO A 13 6.10 6.29 0.90
N LEU A 14 6.79 5.15 0.92
CA LEU A 14 6.14 3.85 0.79
C LEU A 14 5.24 3.56 2.01
N THR A 15 3.94 3.51 1.77
CA THR A 15 2.95 2.97 2.70
C THR A 15 2.88 1.44 2.60
N GLY A 16 2.03 0.78 3.38
CA GLY A 16 1.88 -0.68 3.30
C GLY A 16 1.57 -1.19 1.88
N ILE A 17 0.71 -0.47 1.13
CA ILE A 17 0.42 -0.80 -0.27
C ILE A 17 1.62 -0.54 -1.18
N GLY A 18 2.39 0.51 -0.91
CA GLY A 18 3.63 0.81 -1.63
C GLY A 18 4.68 -0.28 -1.41
N GLN A 19 4.87 -0.73 -0.17
CA GLN A 19 5.75 -1.86 0.17
C GLN A 19 5.31 -3.15 -0.55
N TYR A 20 4.01 -3.46 -0.51
CA TYR A 20 3.47 -4.59 -1.25
C TYR A 20 3.80 -4.52 -2.74
N THR A 21 3.52 -3.38 -3.38
CA THR A 21 3.79 -3.17 -4.81
C THR A 21 5.27 -3.27 -5.14
N TYR A 22 6.13 -2.68 -4.30
CA TYR A 22 7.58 -2.70 -4.47
C TYR A 22 8.16 -4.12 -4.43
N HIS A 23 7.84 -4.88 -3.39
CA HIS A 23 8.34 -6.25 -3.23
C HIS A 23 7.75 -7.20 -4.29
N LEU A 24 6.48 -7.03 -4.64
CA LEU A 24 5.84 -7.81 -5.71
C LEU A 24 6.51 -7.53 -7.06
N ALA A 25 6.79 -6.27 -7.38
CA ALA A 25 7.47 -5.89 -8.61
C ALA A 25 8.89 -6.46 -8.69
N ASN A 26 9.67 -6.41 -7.59
CA ASN A 26 11.00 -7.01 -7.53
C ASN A 26 10.95 -8.52 -7.81
N ALA A 27 10.01 -9.23 -7.20
CA ALA A 27 9.85 -10.66 -7.42
C ALA A 27 9.45 -10.98 -8.88
N MET A 28 8.61 -10.14 -9.48
CA MET A 28 8.19 -10.30 -10.88
C MET A 28 9.35 -9.98 -11.86
N LEU A 29 10.14 -8.96 -11.58
CA LEU A 29 11.34 -8.65 -12.39
C LEU A 29 12.39 -9.76 -12.36
N ALA A 30 12.48 -10.49 -11.26
CA ALA A 30 13.37 -11.65 -11.13
C ALA A 30 12.83 -12.91 -11.84
N SER A 31 11.58 -12.91 -12.29
CA SER A 31 10.97 -14.08 -12.95
C SER A 31 11.40 -14.19 -14.41
N PRO A 32 11.91 -15.34 -14.85
CA PRO A 32 12.29 -15.56 -16.24
C PRO A 32 11.11 -15.56 -17.22
N ASP A 33 9.88 -15.72 -16.73
CA ASP A 33 8.67 -15.76 -17.55
C ASP A 33 8.22 -14.37 -18.02
N ILE A 34 8.75 -13.31 -17.40
CA ILE A 34 8.41 -11.92 -17.71
C ILE A 34 9.52 -11.33 -18.57
N GLY A 35 9.24 -11.13 -19.87
CA GLY A 35 10.22 -10.60 -20.82
C GLY A 35 10.23 -9.08 -20.93
N ASP A 36 9.11 -8.42 -20.63
CA ASP A 36 8.98 -6.96 -20.65
C ASP A 36 8.07 -6.55 -19.50
N PHE A 37 8.57 -5.65 -18.64
CA PHE A 37 7.84 -5.15 -17.47
C PHE A 37 7.81 -3.63 -17.50
N LYS A 38 6.64 -3.04 -17.34
CA LYS A 38 6.45 -1.59 -17.24
C LYS A 38 5.51 -1.25 -16.10
N PHE A 39 5.68 -0.08 -15.51
CA PHE A 39 4.66 0.50 -14.64
C PHE A 39 3.75 1.45 -15.43
N LEU A 40 2.46 1.44 -15.11
CA LEU A 40 1.52 2.49 -15.49
C LEU A 40 1.37 3.44 -14.30
N VAL A 41 1.68 4.72 -14.51
CA VAL A 41 1.58 5.78 -13.50
C VAL A 41 0.90 6.98 -14.14
N HIS A 42 -0.26 7.36 -13.64
CA HIS A 42 -1.06 8.48 -14.17
C HIS A 42 -1.21 8.46 -15.70
N GLY A 43 -1.51 7.28 -16.24
CA GLY A 43 -1.71 7.08 -17.68
C GLY A 43 -0.44 7.09 -18.53
N ARG A 44 0.75 7.00 -17.93
CA ARG A 44 2.05 6.93 -18.63
C ARG A 44 2.80 5.67 -18.23
N LEU A 45 3.45 5.04 -19.22
CA LEU A 45 4.36 3.94 -18.94
C LEU A 45 5.70 4.46 -18.41
N ARG A 46 6.21 3.80 -17.37
CA ARG A 46 7.51 4.08 -16.75
C ARG A 46 8.33 2.80 -16.66
N GLU A 47 9.64 2.95 -16.83
CA GLU A 47 10.60 1.86 -16.63
C GLU A 47 10.69 1.52 -15.13
N PRO A 48 10.80 0.24 -14.77
CA PRO A 48 10.91 -0.19 -13.39
C PRO A 48 12.07 0.47 -12.65
N GLU A 49 13.25 0.51 -13.26
CA GLU A 49 14.47 1.06 -12.66
C GLU A 49 14.27 2.53 -12.26
N SER A 50 13.63 3.31 -13.13
CA SER A 50 13.38 4.74 -12.87
C SER A 50 12.44 4.95 -11.70
N LEU A 51 11.34 4.19 -11.61
CA LEU A 51 10.35 4.37 -10.55
C LEU A 51 10.83 3.80 -9.22
N MET A 52 11.51 2.67 -9.23
CA MET A 52 11.96 1.98 -8.02
C MET A 52 13.20 2.65 -7.40
N SER A 53 14.07 3.28 -8.20
CA SER A 53 15.19 4.08 -7.68
C SER A 53 14.70 5.33 -6.93
N ASP A 54 13.62 5.95 -7.40
CA ASP A 54 13.00 7.09 -6.71
C ASP A 54 12.50 6.70 -5.31
N CYS A 55 11.99 5.45 -5.14
CA CYS A 55 11.56 4.92 -3.85
C CYS A 55 12.73 4.74 -2.86
N SER A 56 13.87 4.23 -3.35
CA SER A 56 15.05 3.98 -2.52
C SER A 56 15.66 5.29 -1.98
N ASN A 57 15.69 6.31 -2.80
CA ASN A 57 16.20 7.63 -2.43
C ASN A 57 15.31 8.34 -1.40
N SER A 58 13.98 8.17 -1.52
CA SER A 58 13.02 8.75 -0.57
C SER A 58 13.09 8.10 0.83
N ALA A 59 13.52 6.85 0.93
CA ALA A 59 13.71 6.16 2.22
C ALA A 59 14.98 6.62 2.95
N GLY A 60 16.00 7.09 2.22
CA GLY A 60 17.25 7.59 2.81
C GLY A 60 17.16 9.00 3.40
N GLU A 61 16.28 9.83 2.90
CA GLU A 61 16.16 11.23 3.36
C GLU A 61 15.39 11.42 4.68
N VAL A 62 14.66 10.43 5.15
CA VAL A 62 13.88 10.52 6.41
C VAL A 62 14.77 10.50 7.66
N ASN A 63 16.05 10.15 7.56
CA ASN A 63 16.94 9.93 8.71
C ASN A 63 17.94 11.05 8.99
N SER A 64 17.90 12.21 8.32
CA SER A 64 18.76 13.34 8.71
C SER A 64 17.93 14.43 9.42
N PRO A 65 18.23 14.75 10.70
CA PRO A 65 17.53 15.78 11.46
C PRO A 65 17.65 17.20 10.89
N ASP A 66 18.54 17.40 9.92
CA ASP A 66 18.89 18.71 9.36
C ASP A 66 18.42 18.97 7.91
N SER A 67 17.75 18.05 7.26
CA SER A 67 17.22 18.30 5.91
C SER A 67 15.94 19.13 5.97
N LYS A 68 16.08 20.46 5.90
CA LYS A 68 14.94 21.37 5.64
C LYS A 68 14.40 21.04 4.24
N PRO A 69 13.11 20.62 4.13
CA PRO A 69 12.52 20.36 2.82
C PRO A 69 12.54 21.63 1.98
N SER A 70 13.00 21.55 0.76
CA SER A 70 13.06 22.69 -0.15
C SER A 70 11.67 23.29 -0.37
N ILE A 71 11.56 24.61 -0.25
CA ILE A 71 10.31 25.39 -0.31
C ILE A 71 9.43 25.06 -1.54
N PRO A 72 9.98 24.76 -2.75
CA PRO A 72 9.15 24.36 -3.90
C PRO A 72 8.34 23.08 -3.70
N ASN A 73 8.89 22.06 -3.00
CA ASN A 73 8.21 20.78 -2.79
C ASN A 73 7.07 20.87 -1.75
N GLN A 74 7.18 21.77 -0.77
CA GLN A 74 6.11 22.01 0.21
C GLN A 74 4.91 22.73 -0.43
N LEU A 75 5.14 23.68 -1.33
CA LEU A 75 4.09 24.40 -2.04
C LEU A 75 3.36 23.48 -3.05
N LEU A 76 4.11 22.63 -3.76
CA LEU A 76 3.53 21.63 -4.67
C LEU A 76 2.75 20.54 -3.90
N GLY A 77 3.22 20.11 -2.76
CA GLY A 77 2.52 19.15 -1.88
C GLY A 77 1.21 19.73 -1.33
N LYS A 78 1.23 20.99 -0.87
CA LYS A 78 0.02 21.68 -0.41
C LYS A 78 -0.96 21.97 -1.55
N ALA A 79 -0.47 22.37 -2.73
CA ALA A 79 -1.32 22.57 -3.91
C ALA A 79 -1.95 21.24 -4.37
N ARG A 80 -1.20 20.13 -4.38
CA ARG A 80 -1.73 18.78 -4.66
C ARG A 80 -2.80 18.35 -3.66
N SER A 81 -2.61 18.60 -2.36
CA SER A 81 -3.61 18.24 -1.34
C SER A 81 -4.87 19.10 -1.43
N ILE A 82 -4.78 20.37 -1.79
CA ILE A 82 -5.93 21.26 -1.97
C ILE A 82 -6.71 20.87 -3.24
N VAL A 83 -6.01 20.54 -4.33
CA VAL A 83 -6.65 20.07 -5.58
C VAL A 83 -7.30 18.70 -5.37
N ALA A 84 -6.68 17.80 -4.63
CA ALA A 84 -7.25 16.49 -4.28
C ALA A 84 -8.50 16.58 -3.38
N MET A 85 -8.72 17.69 -2.69
CA MET A 85 -9.93 17.95 -1.88
C MET A 85 -11.10 18.58 -2.67
N SER A 86 -10.89 18.98 -3.91
CA SER A 86 -11.95 19.57 -4.75
C SER A 86 -12.69 18.46 -5.48
N SER A 87 -14.00 18.36 -5.27
CA SER A 87 -14.85 17.38 -5.96
C SER A 87 -14.75 17.50 -7.49
N LEU A 88 -14.60 18.71 -8.01
CA LEU A 88 -14.43 18.98 -9.44
C LEU A 88 -13.14 18.41 -10.01
N ALA A 89 -12.04 18.47 -9.25
CA ALA A 89 -10.75 17.89 -9.70
C ALA A 89 -10.80 16.38 -9.70
N VAL A 90 -11.45 15.76 -8.72
CA VAL A 90 -11.68 14.31 -8.68
C VAL A 90 -12.57 13.88 -9.85
N ASP A 91 -13.68 14.57 -10.12
CA ASP A 91 -14.57 14.26 -11.24
C ASP A 91 -13.85 14.39 -12.58
N LEU A 92 -13.01 15.42 -12.75
CA LEU A 92 -12.22 15.60 -13.96
C LEU A 92 -11.18 14.51 -14.14
N TYR A 93 -10.49 14.13 -13.06
CA TYR A 93 -9.55 13.02 -13.03
C TYR A 93 -10.23 11.72 -13.42
N GLU A 94 -11.36 11.38 -12.79
CA GLU A 94 -12.14 10.16 -13.10
C GLU A 94 -12.65 10.11 -14.56
N ARG A 95 -12.84 11.25 -15.21
CA ARG A 95 -13.27 11.32 -16.63
C ARG A 95 -12.12 11.26 -17.63
N LEU A 96 -10.98 11.84 -17.29
CA LEU A 96 -9.84 11.96 -18.22
C LEU A 96 -8.88 10.76 -18.13
N MET A 97 -8.61 10.26 -16.93
CA MET A 97 -7.65 9.16 -16.73
C MET A 97 -7.99 7.90 -17.53
N PRO A 98 -9.23 7.39 -17.54
CA PRO A 98 -9.54 6.19 -18.31
C PRO A 98 -9.30 6.33 -19.82
N ARG A 99 -9.47 7.53 -20.36
CA ARG A 99 -9.18 7.80 -21.78
C ARG A 99 -7.69 7.80 -22.08
N LEU A 100 -6.90 8.40 -21.18
CA LEU A 100 -5.45 8.45 -21.30
C LEU A 100 -4.85 7.05 -21.15
N GLU A 101 -5.27 6.31 -20.16
CA GLU A 101 -4.86 4.92 -19.92
C GLU A 101 -5.19 4.02 -21.11
N ARG A 102 -6.43 4.08 -21.62
CA ARG A 102 -6.83 3.36 -22.83
C ARG A 102 -5.95 3.69 -24.03
N HIS A 103 -5.62 4.97 -24.23
CA HIS A 103 -4.73 5.40 -25.32
C HIS A 103 -3.31 4.83 -25.13
N THR A 104 -2.77 4.88 -23.93
CA THR A 104 -1.44 4.37 -23.60
C THR A 104 -1.37 2.84 -23.73
N LEU A 105 -2.42 2.14 -23.27
CA LEU A 105 -2.46 0.68 -23.23
C LEU A 105 -2.93 0.02 -24.53
N ARG A 106 -3.37 0.76 -25.54
CA ARG A 106 -3.94 0.24 -26.78
C ARG A 106 -3.04 -0.69 -27.60
N HIS A 107 -1.71 -0.63 -27.36
CA HIS A 107 -0.71 -1.43 -28.08
C HIS A 107 -0.47 -2.82 -27.47
N TYR A 108 -1.05 -3.09 -26.29
CA TYR A 108 -0.99 -4.40 -25.66
C TYR A 108 -2.00 -5.36 -26.31
N GLN A 109 -1.77 -6.66 -26.13
CA GLN A 109 -2.53 -7.72 -26.81
C GLN A 109 -3.08 -8.73 -25.81
N LYS A 110 -3.89 -9.68 -26.31
CA LYS A 110 -4.54 -10.72 -25.48
C LYS A 110 -3.58 -11.59 -24.65
N GLY A 111 -2.31 -11.73 -25.07
CA GLY A 111 -1.28 -12.47 -24.36
C GLY A 111 -0.54 -11.67 -23.27
N ASP A 112 -0.81 -10.38 -23.18
CA ASP A 112 -0.20 -9.51 -22.18
C ASP A 112 -1.05 -9.46 -20.92
N ILE A 113 -0.41 -9.08 -19.79
CA ILE A 113 -1.07 -9.02 -18.49
C ILE A 113 -0.97 -7.61 -17.93
N TYR A 114 -2.07 -7.12 -17.37
CA TYR A 114 -2.08 -5.97 -16.47
C TYR A 114 -2.35 -6.45 -15.05
N HIS A 115 -1.46 -6.09 -14.11
CA HIS A 115 -1.68 -6.34 -12.69
C HIS A 115 -1.87 -5.02 -11.94
N SER A 116 -3.05 -4.83 -11.38
CA SER A 116 -3.29 -3.76 -10.42
C SER A 116 -2.97 -4.24 -9.00
N PRO A 117 -1.91 -3.73 -8.35
CA PRO A 117 -1.62 -4.08 -6.96
C PRO A 117 -2.57 -3.41 -5.96
N ASN A 118 -3.41 -2.55 -6.46
CA ASN A 118 -4.48 -1.85 -5.77
C ASN A 118 -5.77 -1.98 -6.60
N TYR A 119 -6.92 -1.80 -6.04
CA TYR A 119 -8.25 -1.96 -6.65
C TYR A 119 -8.53 -1.11 -7.91
N MET A 120 -7.61 -0.24 -8.34
CA MET A 120 -7.77 0.60 -9.54
C MET A 120 -7.37 -0.17 -10.80
N LEU A 121 -8.36 -0.63 -11.55
CA LEU A 121 -8.16 -1.42 -12.76
C LEU A 121 -8.57 -0.63 -14.00
N PRO A 122 -7.61 -0.29 -14.91
CA PRO A 122 -7.93 0.34 -16.19
C PRO A 122 -8.52 -0.67 -17.18
N GLU A 123 -9.09 -0.18 -18.27
CA GLU A 123 -9.41 -1.03 -19.42
C GLU A 123 -8.12 -1.50 -20.10
N PHE A 124 -7.96 -2.81 -20.22
CA PHE A 124 -6.77 -3.42 -20.79
C PHE A 124 -7.13 -4.46 -21.85
N PRO A 125 -6.44 -4.49 -23.01
CA PRO A 125 -6.76 -5.41 -24.10
C PRO A 125 -6.43 -6.88 -23.82
N GLY A 126 -5.52 -7.14 -22.88
CA GLY A 126 -5.05 -8.46 -22.46
C GLY A 126 -5.76 -8.99 -21.22
N LYS A 127 -5.04 -9.80 -20.45
CA LYS A 127 -5.53 -10.35 -19.18
C LYS A 127 -5.33 -9.38 -18.03
N THR A 128 -6.24 -9.39 -17.09
CA THR A 128 -6.24 -8.46 -15.96
C THR A 128 -6.25 -9.20 -14.63
N VAL A 129 -5.31 -8.81 -13.76
CA VAL A 129 -5.22 -9.29 -12.38
C VAL A 129 -5.38 -8.09 -11.46
N VAL A 130 -6.15 -8.23 -10.39
CA VAL A 130 -6.30 -7.19 -9.38
C VAL A 130 -6.00 -7.74 -7.99
N SER A 131 -5.20 -7.00 -7.22
CA SER A 131 -5.01 -7.30 -5.79
C SER A 131 -6.06 -6.53 -4.97
N ILE A 132 -6.81 -7.26 -4.16
CA ILE A 132 -7.72 -6.70 -3.15
C ILE A 132 -7.20 -7.14 -1.79
N LEU A 133 -6.53 -6.22 -1.10
CA LEU A 133 -5.81 -6.54 0.14
C LEU A 133 -6.73 -6.55 1.35
N ASP A 134 -7.75 -5.70 1.38
CA ASP A 134 -8.79 -5.67 2.41
C ASP A 134 -10.10 -5.09 1.89
N LEU A 135 -11.15 -5.26 2.66
CA LEU A 135 -12.47 -4.67 2.45
C LEU A 135 -12.87 -3.75 3.63
N SER A 136 -11.89 -3.08 4.26
CA SER A 136 -12.12 -2.24 5.45
C SER A 136 -13.14 -1.13 5.23
N THR A 137 -13.19 -0.55 4.04
CA THR A 137 -14.18 0.48 3.67
C THR A 137 -15.61 -0.06 3.55
N TYR A 138 -15.77 -1.36 3.35
CA TYR A 138 -17.08 -2.02 3.40
C TYR A 138 -17.45 -2.46 4.80
N ARG A 139 -16.47 -2.90 5.60
CA ARG A 139 -16.70 -3.48 6.92
C ARG A 139 -16.82 -2.44 8.03
N TYR A 140 -16.04 -1.37 7.91
CA TYR A 140 -15.94 -0.29 8.89
C TYR A 140 -15.97 1.08 8.19
N PRO A 141 -17.05 1.39 7.44
CA PRO A 141 -17.14 2.65 6.69
C PRO A 141 -17.03 3.88 7.59
N GLU A 142 -17.48 3.75 8.86
CA GLU A 142 -17.42 4.81 9.88
C GLU A 142 -15.99 5.22 10.27
N HIS A 143 -15.01 4.38 10.00
CA HIS A 143 -13.59 4.67 10.25
C HIS A 143 -12.88 5.35 9.06
N HIS A 144 -13.62 5.66 8.02
CA HIS A 144 -13.07 6.27 6.81
C HIS A 144 -13.87 7.51 6.39
N PRO A 145 -13.22 8.54 5.80
CA PRO A 145 -13.96 9.65 5.20
C PRO A 145 -14.95 9.14 4.14
N GLU A 146 -16.16 9.66 4.14
CA GLU A 146 -17.25 9.21 3.25
C GLU A 146 -16.85 9.25 1.76
N ALA A 147 -16.14 10.30 1.33
CA ALA A 147 -15.63 10.40 -0.03
C ALA A 147 -14.69 9.24 -0.40
N ARG A 148 -13.81 8.83 0.54
CA ARG A 148 -12.93 7.68 0.37
C ARG A 148 -13.71 6.37 0.26
N VAL A 149 -14.73 6.18 1.11
CA VAL A 149 -15.60 5.00 1.06
C VAL A 149 -16.26 4.88 -0.31
N ARG A 150 -16.88 5.95 -0.80
CA ARG A 150 -17.51 5.96 -2.13
C ARG A 150 -16.50 5.65 -3.24
N PHE A 151 -15.35 6.30 -3.23
CA PHE A 151 -14.30 6.12 -4.23
C PHE A 151 -13.78 4.68 -4.25
N VAL A 152 -13.32 4.19 -3.10
CA VAL A 152 -12.71 2.85 -2.97
C VAL A 152 -13.73 1.76 -3.31
N ASN A 153 -14.93 1.83 -2.75
CA ASN A 153 -15.98 0.84 -2.97
C ASN A 153 -16.42 0.81 -4.45
N GLY A 154 -16.51 1.97 -5.10
CA GLY A 154 -16.81 2.04 -6.53
C GLY A 154 -15.74 1.39 -7.40
N HIS A 155 -14.46 1.59 -7.08
CA HIS A 155 -13.35 0.94 -7.79
C HIS A 155 -13.29 -0.57 -7.53
N ILE A 156 -13.44 -1.01 -6.29
CA ILE A 156 -13.48 -2.45 -5.96
C ILE A 156 -14.63 -3.15 -6.71
N GLN A 157 -15.83 -2.57 -6.73
CA GLN A 157 -16.96 -3.16 -7.46
C GLN A 157 -16.69 -3.30 -8.96
N ARG A 158 -16.07 -2.29 -9.58
CA ARG A 158 -15.69 -2.36 -11.00
C ARG A 158 -14.62 -3.42 -11.22
N ALA A 159 -13.56 -3.42 -10.40
CA ALA A 159 -12.45 -4.37 -10.52
C ALA A 159 -12.92 -5.81 -10.37
N VAL A 160 -13.73 -6.13 -9.37
CA VAL A 160 -14.28 -7.48 -9.14
C VAL A 160 -15.10 -7.98 -10.34
N LYS A 161 -15.85 -7.07 -10.99
CA LYS A 161 -16.66 -7.44 -12.16
C LYS A 161 -15.83 -7.67 -13.41
N SER A 162 -14.77 -6.88 -13.62
CA SER A 162 -14.03 -6.83 -14.88
C SER A 162 -12.70 -7.57 -14.87
N ALA A 163 -12.06 -7.79 -13.72
CA ALA A 163 -10.79 -8.52 -13.65
C ALA A 163 -10.97 -9.98 -14.09
N ASP A 164 -10.01 -10.51 -14.83
CA ASP A 164 -9.96 -11.96 -15.12
C ASP A 164 -9.65 -12.75 -13.85
N HIS A 165 -8.77 -12.22 -12.97
CA HIS A 165 -8.39 -12.89 -11.75
C HIS A 165 -8.17 -11.91 -10.59
N ILE A 166 -8.44 -12.36 -9.37
CA ILE A 166 -8.28 -11.59 -8.14
C ILE A 166 -7.21 -12.25 -7.28
N VAL A 167 -6.29 -11.46 -6.76
CA VAL A 167 -5.32 -11.87 -5.75
C VAL A 167 -5.67 -11.21 -4.43
N THR A 168 -5.60 -11.96 -3.35
CA THR A 168 -5.80 -11.43 -2.00
C THR A 168 -4.78 -12.00 -1.02
N ILE A 169 -4.71 -11.43 0.20
CA ILE A 169 -3.64 -11.72 1.16
C ILE A 169 -4.03 -12.71 2.25
N SER A 170 -5.29 -13.14 2.29
CA SER A 170 -5.75 -14.12 3.30
C SER A 170 -7.03 -14.81 2.87
N ASP A 171 -7.27 -16.00 3.41
CA ASP A 171 -8.54 -16.72 3.24
C ASP A 171 -9.72 -15.94 3.80
N PHE A 172 -9.50 -15.15 4.83
CA PHE A 172 -10.51 -14.27 5.39
C PHE A 172 -11.01 -13.25 4.34
N VAL A 173 -10.10 -12.51 3.69
CA VAL A 173 -10.48 -11.54 2.64
C VAL A 173 -11.05 -12.26 1.41
N LYS A 174 -10.54 -13.46 1.06
CA LYS A 174 -11.13 -14.30 0.00
C LYS A 174 -12.59 -14.59 0.29
N SER A 175 -12.93 -15.04 1.50
CA SER A 175 -14.31 -15.32 1.91
C SER A 175 -15.17 -14.06 1.84
N GLU A 176 -14.68 -12.92 2.32
CA GLU A 176 -15.42 -11.64 2.23
C GLU A 176 -15.71 -11.24 0.76
N ILE A 177 -14.76 -11.44 -0.15
CA ILE A 177 -14.94 -11.14 -1.58
C ILE A 177 -16.01 -12.07 -2.19
N MET A 178 -15.92 -13.38 -1.90
CA MET A 178 -16.88 -14.37 -2.39
C MET A 178 -18.30 -14.06 -1.92
N GLU A 179 -18.47 -13.83 -0.62
CA GLU A 179 -19.78 -13.57 -0.01
C GLU A 179 -20.40 -12.26 -0.51
N ARG A 180 -19.61 -11.19 -0.53
CA ARG A 180 -20.12 -9.84 -0.83
C ARG A 180 -20.40 -9.63 -2.31
N PHE A 181 -19.57 -10.19 -3.18
CA PHE A 181 -19.63 -9.92 -4.63
C PHE A 181 -20.03 -11.13 -5.46
N ASN A 182 -20.35 -12.27 -4.83
CA ASN A 182 -20.69 -13.52 -5.49
C ASN A 182 -19.63 -13.94 -6.52
N VAL A 183 -18.35 -13.81 -6.19
CA VAL A 183 -17.23 -14.20 -7.05
C VAL A 183 -16.96 -15.69 -6.85
N PRO A 184 -16.85 -16.48 -7.93
CA PRO A 184 -16.52 -17.91 -7.81
C PRO A 184 -15.08 -18.08 -7.28
N GLU A 185 -14.88 -19.09 -6.45
CA GLU A 185 -13.59 -19.39 -5.80
C GLU A 185 -12.45 -19.52 -6.81
N SER A 186 -12.71 -20.11 -7.98
CA SER A 186 -11.73 -20.30 -9.05
C SER A 186 -11.12 -19.00 -9.60
N ARG A 187 -11.74 -17.85 -9.35
CA ARG A 187 -11.24 -16.53 -9.75
C ARG A 187 -10.41 -15.84 -8.67
N ILE A 188 -10.20 -16.47 -7.51
CA ILE A 188 -9.51 -15.82 -6.39
C ILE A 188 -8.35 -16.71 -5.93
N THR A 189 -7.15 -16.15 -5.91
CA THR A 189 -5.96 -16.79 -5.32
C THR A 189 -5.54 -16.03 -4.07
N VAL A 190 -5.26 -16.77 -3.00
CA VAL A 190 -4.64 -16.24 -1.79
C VAL A 190 -3.13 -16.30 -1.90
N THR A 191 -2.47 -15.14 -1.75
CA THR A 191 -1.01 -15.03 -1.65
C THR A 191 -0.69 -14.34 -0.33
N TYR A 192 -0.27 -15.10 0.67
CA TYR A 192 0.07 -14.55 1.98
C TYR A 192 1.24 -13.58 1.87
N LEU A 193 1.19 -12.51 2.68
CA LEU A 193 2.29 -11.57 2.78
C LEU A 193 3.46 -12.20 3.55
N GLY A 194 4.68 -12.00 3.05
CA GLY A 194 5.90 -12.30 3.76
C GLY A 194 6.40 -11.09 4.56
N ALA A 195 7.41 -11.31 5.37
CA ALA A 195 8.23 -10.26 5.96
C ALA A 195 9.53 -10.14 5.17
N ASP A 196 10.03 -8.90 5.02
CA ASP A 196 11.35 -8.67 4.45
C ASP A 196 12.45 -9.25 5.36
N GLU A 197 13.56 -9.72 4.79
CA GLU A 197 14.67 -10.33 5.52
C GLU A 197 15.34 -9.38 6.54
N SER A 198 15.14 -8.07 6.40
CA SER A 198 15.58 -7.07 7.38
C SER A 198 14.84 -7.19 8.72
N PHE A 199 13.60 -7.72 8.71
CA PHE A 199 12.82 -7.97 9.92
C PHE A 199 13.23 -9.29 10.57
N ARG A 200 14.38 -9.27 11.23
CA ARG A 200 14.93 -10.42 11.95
C ARG A 200 15.35 -10.04 13.37
N PRO A 201 15.34 -10.99 14.31
CA PRO A 201 15.91 -10.75 15.63
C PRO A 201 17.37 -10.32 15.50
N ILE A 202 17.72 -9.21 16.16
CA ILE A 202 19.11 -8.75 16.25
C ILE A 202 19.69 -9.14 17.62
N PRO A 203 20.96 -9.52 17.71
CA PRO A 203 21.61 -9.74 18.98
C PRO A 203 21.82 -8.42 19.75
N GLU A 204 21.97 -8.52 21.08
CA GLU A 204 22.04 -7.35 21.95
C GLU A 204 23.20 -6.39 21.63
N ASN A 205 24.33 -6.93 21.18
CA ASN A 205 25.51 -6.12 20.79
C ASN A 205 25.25 -5.24 19.54
N LEU A 206 24.22 -5.55 18.74
CA LEU A 206 23.79 -4.74 17.60
C LEU A 206 22.66 -3.76 17.96
N PHE A 207 22.20 -3.77 19.22
CA PHE A 207 21.21 -2.83 19.71
C PHE A 207 21.85 -1.44 19.76
N ASN A 208 21.44 -0.56 18.84
CA ASN A 208 22.17 0.64 18.48
C ASN A 208 22.14 1.74 19.55
N GLU A 209 23.09 2.68 19.44
CA GLU A 209 23.23 3.80 20.38
C GLU A 209 21.99 4.70 20.40
N GLN A 210 21.32 4.90 19.25
CA GLN A 210 20.12 5.74 19.17
C GLN A 210 18.98 5.20 20.03
N THR A 211 18.77 3.89 20.03
CA THR A 211 17.74 3.26 20.86
C THR A 211 18.12 3.34 22.34
N ARG A 212 19.41 3.18 22.66
CA ARG A 212 19.92 3.36 24.04
C ARG A 212 19.82 4.81 24.52
N ALA A 213 20.03 5.78 23.64
CA ALA A 213 19.87 7.20 23.94
C ALA A 213 18.43 7.59 24.29
N LEU A 214 17.43 6.81 23.84
CA LEU A 214 16.03 6.93 24.25
C LEU A 214 15.75 6.31 25.63
N GLY A 215 16.76 5.79 26.33
CA GLY A 215 16.61 5.13 27.62
C GLY A 215 16.01 3.72 27.53
N LEU A 216 16.01 3.10 26.35
CA LEU A 216 15.43 1.79 26.13
C LEU A 216 16.46 0.69 26.34
N ALA A 217 16.09 -0.37 27.05
CA ALA A 217 16.88 -1.58 27.21
C ALA A 217 16.54 -2.61 26.11
N TYR A 218 17.51 -3.44 25.76
CA TYR A 218 17.28 -4.55 24.85
C TYR A 218 16.19 -5.50 25.38
N LYS A 219 15.16 -5.75 24.58
CA LYS A 219 13.95 -6.52 24.98
C LYS A 219 13.20 -5.94 26.20
N GLY A 220 13.45 -4.66 26.52
CA GLY A 220 12.95 -3.99 27.71
C GLY A 220 11.78 -3.03 27.44
N TYR A 221 11.01 -3.20 26.36
CA TYR A 221 9.88 -2.33 26.02
C TYR A 221 8.85 -3.04 25.15
N PHE A 222 7.63 -2.54 25.17
CA PHE A 222 6.62 -2.83 24.14
C PHE A 222 6.72 -1.78 23.03
N LEU A 223 6.57 -2.22 21.78
CA LEU A 223 6.57 -1.34 20.62
C LEU A 223 5.25 -1.46 19.87
N PHE A 224 4.62 -0.32 19.61
CA PHE A 224 3.49 -0.20 18.71
C PHE A 224 3.84 0.78 17.58
N THR A 225 3.78 0.32 16.34
CA THR A 225 4.02 1.15 15.16
C THR A 225 2.80 1.11 14.25
N SER A 226 2.17 2.26 14.05
CA SER A 226 1.02 2.38 13.15
C SER A 226 0.74 3.84 12.85
N SER A 227 -0.06 4.13 11.80
CA SER A 227 -0.78 5.40 11.71
C SER A 227 -1.80 5.51 12.83
N ILE A 228 -1.98 6.72 13.37
CA ILE A 228 -2.99 6.99 14.41
C ILE A 228 -4.36 7.07 13.72
N GLU A 229 -5.06 5.95 13.72
CA GLU A 229 -6.38 5.79 13.12
C GLU A 229 -7.29 4.99 14.06
N PRO A 230 -8.62 5.28 14.16
CA PRO A 230 -9.53 4.57 15.05
C PRO A 230 -9.51 3.05 14.88
N ARG A 231 -9.39 2.55 13.65
CA ARG A 231 -9.33 1.11 13.34
C ARG A 231 -8.09 0.40 13.90
N LYS A 232 -7.04 1.13 14.28
CA LYS A 232 -5.83 0.57 14.91
C LYS A 232 -5.97 0.40 16.42
N ASN A 233 -7.07 0.93 16.97
CA ASN A 233 -7.53 0.70 18.34
C ASN A 233 -6.46 1.05 19.41
N LEU A 234 -5.78 2.18 19.20
CA LEU A 234 -4.73 2.66 20.11
C LEU A 234 -5.28 2.91 21.53
N ASP A 235 -6.53 3.42 21.64
CA ASP A 235 -7.15 3.70 22.93
C ASP A 235 -7.23 2.43 23.78
N ARG A 236 -7.69 1.31 23.21
CA ARG A 236 -7.74 0.03 23.95
C ARG A 236 -6.35 -0.51 24.28
N LEU A 237 -5.35 -0.27 23.43
CA LEU A 237 -3.96 -0.61 23.75
C LEU A 237 -3.49 0.18 24.96
N LEU A 238 -3.78 1.48 25.03
CA LEU A 238 -3.42 2.33 26.16
C LEU A 238 -4.14 1.90 27.45
N ASP A 239 -5.43 1.58 27.38
CA ASP A 239 -6.17 1.04 28.53
C ASP A 239 -5.55 -0.28 29.04
N ALA A 240 -5.22 -1.18 28.14
CA ALA A 240 -4.56 -2.44 28.48
C ALA A 240 -3.17 -2.21 29.10
N TYR A 241 -2.43 -1.25 28.58
CA TYR A 241 -1.12 -0.88 29.12
C TYR A 241 -1.21 -0.25 30.51
N LEU A 242 -2.21 0.60 30.74
CA LEU A 242 -2.46 1.19 32.06
C LEU A 242 -2.84 0.10 33.09
N ALA A 243 -3.67 -0.86 32.70
CA ALA A 243 -4.01 -2.01 33.55
C ALA A 243 -2.76 -2.88 33.85
N TYR A 244 -1.93 -3.14 32.86
CA TYR A 244 -0.64 -3.83 33.05
C TYR A 244 0.26 -3.09 34.06
N ARG A 245 0.42 -1.78 33.91
CA ARG A 245 1.22 -0.96 34.84
C ARG A 245 0.68 -1.01 36.27
N ALA A 246 -0.63 -0.92 36.45
CA ALA A 246 -1.26 -0.99 37.75
C ALA A 246 -1.09 -2.36 38.44
N GLY A 247 -1.04 -3.43 37.68
CA GLY A 247 -0.83 -4.80 38.16
C GLY A 247 0.65 -5.20 38.37
N THR A 248 1.58 -4.44 37.82
CA THR A 248 3.03 -4.74 37.89
C THR A 248 3.68 -3.94 39.01
N LYS A 249 4.18 -4.65 40.05
CA LYS A 249 4.75 -4.01 41.27
C LYS A 249 6.14 -3.42 41.03
N ASP A 250 6.95 -4.06 40.20
CA ASP A 250 8.35 -3.69 39.96
C ASP A 250 8.61 -3.38 38.48
N HIS A 251 9.06 -2.13 38.21
CA HIS A 251 9.58 -1.67 36.91
C HIS A 251 8.80 -2.15 35.67
N PRO A 252 7.56 -1.68 35.47
CA PRO A 252 6.80 -2.03 34.27
C PRO A 252 7.54 -1.59 33.01
N LEU A 253 7.55 -2.46 32.00
CA LEU A 253 8.18 -2.15 30.72
C LEU A 253 7.48 -0.94 30.06
N PRO A 254 8.22 0.03 29.50
CA PRO A 254 7.63 1.17 28.80
C PRO A 254 6.91 0.71 27.52
N LEU A 255 5.86 1.41 27.14
CA LEU A 255 5.22 1.33 25.84
C LEU A 255 5.71 2.50 24.98
N ILE A 256 6.22 2.16 23.81
CA ILE A 256 6.65 3.10 22.77
C ILE A 256 5.59 3.09 21.67
N VAL A 257 5.11 4.30 21.29
CA VAL A 257 4.06 4.50 20.27
C VAL A 257 4.57 5.43 19.18
#